data_35d92f5dd513c041261046e02a803dfc
#
_entry.id   35d92f5dd513c041261046e02a803dfc
#
_cell.length_a   1.000
_cell.length_b   1.000
_cell.length_c   1.000
_cell.angle_alpha   90.00
_cell.angle_beta   90.00
_cell.angle_gamma   90.00
#
_symmetry.space_group_name_H-M   'P 1'
#
loop_
_entity.id
_entity.type
_entity.pdbx_description
1 polymer ?
#
loop_
_entity_poly.entity_id
_entity_poly.type
_entity_poly.pdbx_seq_one_letter_code
_entity_poly.pdbx_strand_id
1 'polypeptide(L)'
;AASFKVTLYGSLAATGKGHMTDVAIIDTLQPTAPVEIVWQPKVFLPFHPNGMTFAALDSNDKVQENWTVYSIGGGTLAENNDNPTIESPDVYGMENMTEILQWCEDTGKSYWEYVKECEEEDIWDYLQEVWKTMQAAVRRGLEQEGVLPGPLNLRRKASTYYIRASGYKQSLQSRGLVFALSLIHIS
;
A
#
# COMPACT_ATOMS: atom_id res chain seq x y z
N ALA A 1 0.39 5.71 -29.65
CA ALA A 1 -1.05 5.53 -29.44
C ALA A 1 -1.77 6.85 -29.64
N ALA A 2 -2.98 6.83 -30.20
CA ALA A 2 -3.85 8.00 -30.30
C ALA A 2 -4.68 8.15 -29.01
N SER A 3 -4.98 7.04 -28.34
CA SER A 3 -5.65 7.00 -27.04
C SER A 3 -5.29 5.72 -26.28
N PHE A 4 -5.57 5.71 -24.99
CA PHE A 4 -5.48 4.52 -24.14
C PHE A 4 -6.87 4.13 -23.63
N LYS A 5 -7.15 2.82 -23.64
CA LYS A 5 -8.30 2.24 -22.97
C LYS A 5 -7.82 1.30 -21.88
N VAL A 6 -8.16 1.63 -20.62
CA VAL A 6 -7.75 0.82 -19.46
C VAL A 6 -8.99 0.17 -18.87
N THR A 7 -9.02 -1.16 -18.85
CA THR A 7 -10.12 -1.93 -18.25
C THR A 7 -9.67 -2.49 -16.91
N LEU A 8 -10.39 -2.13 -15.87
CA LEU A 8 -10.20 -2.65 -14.51
C LEU A 8 -11.21 -3.76 -14.24
N TYR A 9 -10.78 -4.84 -13.60
CA TYR A 9 -11.57 -6.04 -13.39
C TYR A 9 -11.76 -6.37 -11.90
N GLY A 10 -12.79 -7.13 -11.60
CA GLY A 10 -13.05 -7.75 -10.31
C GLY A 10 -12.91 -6.83 -9.10
N SER A 11 -12.12 -7.24 -8.13
CA SER A 11 -11.92 -6.50 -6.87
C SER A 11 -11.28 -5.14 -7.11
N LEU A 12 -10.33 -5.04 -8.04
CA LEU A 12 -9.69 -3.76 -8.39
C LEU A 12 -10.70 -2.77 -8.97
N ALA A 13 -11.64 -3.22 -9.82
CA ALA A 13 -12.70 -2.38 -10.34
C ALA A 13 -13.73 -1.98 -9.26
N ALA A 14 -14.03 -2.89 -8.33
CA ALA A 14 -14.99 -2.63 -7.26
C ALA A 14 -14.50 -1.59 -6.24
N THR A 15 -13.21 -1.58 -5.93
CA THR A 15 -12.60 -0.74 -4.89
C THR A 15 -11.71 0.39 -5.43
N GLY A 16 -11.34 0.33 -6.69
CA GLY A 16 -10.32 1.19 -7.29
C GLY A 16 -10.59 2.69 -7.20
N LYS A 17 -11.85 3.12 -7.27
CA LYS A 17 -12.23 4.53 -7.05
C LYS A 17 -11.92 4.98 -5.62
N GLY A 18 -12.15 4.13 -4.63
CA GLY A 18 -11.84 4.40 -3.23
C GLY A 18 -10.33 4.49 -2.97
N HIS A 19 -9.53 3.76 -3.74
CA HIS A 19 -8.08 3.73 -3.67
C HIS A 19 -7.39 4.66 -4.68
N MET A 20 -8.16 5.47 -5.41
CA MET A 20 -7.66 6.41 -6.42
C MET A 20 -6.85 5.74 -7.56
N THR A 21 -7.18 4.50 -7.90
CA THR A 21 -6.50 3.75 -8.98
C THR A 21 -6.68 4.44 -10.34
N ASP A 22 -7.87 4.99 -10.60
CA ASP A 22 -8.17 5.78 -11.80
C ASP A 22 -7.30 7.05 -11.88
N VAL A 23 -7.13 7.74 -10.76
CA VAL A 23 -6.30 8.95 -10.68
C VAL A 23 -4.86 8.61 -11.04
N ALA A 24 -4.30 7.56 -10.44
CA ALA A 24 -2.93 7.13 -10.71
C ALA A 24 -2.72 6.76 -12.19
N ILE A 25 -3.68 6.06 -12.81
CA ILE A 25 -3.63 5.68 -14.23
C ILE A 25 -3.73 6.91 -15.13
N ILE A 26 -4.67 7.80 -14.84
CA ILE A 26 -4.88 9.03 -15.62
C ILE A 26 -3.65 9.92 -15.53
N ASP A 27 -3.15 10.19 -14.34
CA ASP A 27 -1.97 11.06 -14.12
C ASP A 27 -0.72 10.52 -14.84
N THR A 28 -0.61 9.20 -14.98
CA THR A 28 0.52 8.56 -15.65
C THR A 28 0.40 8.58 -17.18
N LEU A 29 -0.77 8.27 -17.72
CA LEU A 29 -0.95 8.05 -19.17
C LEU A 29 -1.46 9.28 -19.92
N GLN A 30 -2.27 10.13 -19.32
CA GLN A 30 -2.89 11.30 -19.97
C GLN A 30 -1.89 12.32 -20.51
N PRO A 31 -0.69 12.53 -19.94
CA PRO A 31 0.33 13.36 -20.57
C PRO A 31 0.79 12.88 -21.95
N THR A 32 0.60 11.57 -22.24
CA THR A 32 0.98 10.97 -23.53
C THR A 32 -0.19 10.95 -24.52
N ALA A 33 -1.39 10.53 -24.09
CA ALA A 33 -2.60 10.46 -24.90
C ALA A 33 -3.86 10.36 -24.00
N PRO A 34 -5.05 10.70 -24.53
CA PRO A 34 -6.32 10.57 -23.80
C PRO A 34 -6.53 9.15 -23.24
N VAL A 35 -7.09 9.06 -22.03
CA VAL A 35 -7.32 7.80 -21.31
C VAL A 35 -8.81 7.59 -21.06
N GLU A 36 -9.33 6.45 -21.47
CA GLU A 36 -10.66 5.94 -21.10
C GLU A 36 -10.50 4.84 -20.06
N ILE A 37 -11.22 4.94 -18.92
CA ILE A 37 -11.24 3.88 -17.91
C ILE A 37 -12.57 3.15 -17.94
N VAL A 38 -12.52 1.84 -18.12
CA VAL A 38 -13.67 0.94 -18.14
C VAL A 38 -13.67 0.09 -16.85
N TRP A 39 -14.77 0.13 -16.12
CA TRP A 39 -14.94 -0.57 -14.85
C TRP A 39 -15.74 -1.85 -15.03
N GLN A 40 -15.15 -3.01 -14.73
CA GLN A 40 -15.75 -4.34 -14.85
C GLN A 40 -15.73 -5.11 -13.51
N PRO A 41 -16.45 -4.63 -12.46
CA PRO A 41 -16.36 -5.20 -11.11
C PRO A 41 -16.93 -6.63 -10.99
N LYS A 42 -17.69 -7.09 -11.97
CA LYS A 42 -18.28 -8.44 -12.01
C LYS A 42 -17.52 -9.43 -12.90
N VAL A 43 -16.50 -8.97 -13.60
CA VAL A 43 -15.65 -9.79 -14.46
C VAL A 43 -14.34 -10.05 -13.74
N PHE A 44 -14.00 -11.32 -13.57
CA PHE A 44 -12.76 -11.75 -12.94
C PHE A 44 -11.88 -12.43 -13.97
N LEU A 45 -10.63 -11.98 -14.07
CA LEU A 45 -9.64 -12.64 -14.88
C LEU A 45 -9.12 -13.90 -14.16
N PRO A 46 -8.70 -14.94 -14.91
CA PRO A 46 -8.40 -16.25 -14.31
C PRO A 46 -7.27 -16.26 -13.32
N PHE A 47 -6.26 -15.39 -13.49
CA PHE A 47 -5.03 -15.42 -12.69
C PHE A 47 -5.21 -14.77 -11.31
N HIS A 48 -5.82 -13.57 -11.24
CA HIS A 48 -5.97 -12.85 -9.99
C HIS A 48 -7.18 -11.90 -10.04
N PRO A 49 -7.90 -11.68 -8.92
CA PRO A 49 -9.07 -10.79 -8.86
C PRO A 49 -8.78 -9.30 -9.08
N ASN A 50 -7.53 -8.87 -8.93
CA ASN A 50 -7.10 -7.49 -9.14
C ASN A 50 -6.44 -7.32 -10.51
N GLY A 51 -7.17 -7.65 -11.58
CA GLY A 51 -6.68 -7.53 -12.94
C GLY A 51 -6.93 -6.16 -13.57
N MET A 52 -6.04 -5.76 -14.47
CA MET A 52 -6.21 -4.59 -15.35
C MET A 52 -5.59 -4.86 -16.72
N THR A 53 -6.23 -4.32 -17.75
CA THR A 53 -5.76 -4.41 -19.12
C THR A 53 -5.59 -3.03 -19.70
N PHE A 54 -4.42 -2.75 -20.24
CA PHE A 54 -4.07 -1.52 -20.93
C PHE A 54 -4.08 -1.79 -22.43
N ALA A 55 -4.88 -1.06 -23.19
CA ALA A 55 -4.91 -1.12 -24.63
C ALA A 55 -4.50 0.22 -25.22
N ALA A 56 -3.48 0.21 -26.06
CA ALA A 56 -3.07 1.36 -26.86
C ALA A 56 -3.84 1.33 -28.19
N LEU A 57 -4.56 2.41 -28.49
CA LEU A 57 -5.42 2.50 -29.67
C LEU A 57 -4.82 3.46 -30.72
N ASP A 58 -5.08 3.17 -31.98
CA ASP A 58 -4.79 4.11 -33.10
C ASP A 58 -5.94 5.12 -33.30
N SER A 59 -5.80 5.98 -34.31
CA SER A 59 -6.81 7.00 -34.66
C SER A 59 -8.15 6.42 -35.17
N ASN A 60 -8.22 5.11 -35.42
CA ASN A 60 -9.43 4.41 -35.83
C ASN A 60 -9.97 3.48 -34.72
N ASP A 61 -9.57 3.69 -33.47
CA ASP A 61 -9.91 2.87 -32.30
C ASP A 61 -9.47 1.40 -32.39
N LYS A 62 -8.51 1.10 -33.26
CA LYS A 62 -7.95 -0.24 -33.37
C LYS A 62 -6.83 -0.44 -32.37
N VAL A 63 -6.88 -1.57 -31.65
CA VAL A 63 -5.85 -1.95 -30.69
C VAL A 63 -4.53 -2.22 -31.43
N GLN A 64 -3.51 -1.46 -31.07
CA GLN A 64 -2.14 -1.61 -31.55
C GLN A 64 -1.32 -2.50 -30.62
N GLU A 65 -1.52 -2.34 -29.32
CA GLU A 65 -0.82 -3.07 -28.27
C GLU A 65 -1.76 -3.30 -27.11
N ASN A 66 -1.60 -4.43 -26.43
CA ASN A 66 -2.41 -4.82 -25.29
C ASN A 66 -1.53 -5.46 -24.21
N TRP A 67 -1.68 -4.97 -22.98
CA TRP A 67 -0.93 -5.45 -21.83
C TRP A 67 -1.88 -5.75 -20.67
N THR A 68 -1.84 -6.99 -20.16
CA THR A 68 -2.65 -7.41 -19.01
C THR A 68 -1.75 -7.66 -17.83
N VAL A 69 -2.07 -7.03 -16.71
CA VAL A 69 -1.29 -7.08 -15.48
C VAL A 69 -2.20 -7.17 -14.26
N TYR A 70 -1.69 -7.74 -13.20
CA TYR A 70 -2.41 -7.98 -11.93
C TYR A 70 -1.67 -7.32 -10.77
N SER A 71 -2.43 -6.63 -9.92
CA SER A 71 -1.90 -6.13 -8.64
C SER A 71 -2.03 -7.23 -7.59
N ILE A 72 -0.92 -7.82 -7.21
CA ILE A 72 -0.88 -9.00 -6.33
C ILE A 72 -0.57 -8.66 -4.86
N GLY A 73 -0.45 -7.39 -4.54
CA GLY A 73 -0.19 -6.88 -3.18
C GLY A 73 1.21 -6.31 -3.02
N GLY A 74 1.42 -5.53 -1.96
CA GLY A 74 2.72 -4.93 -1.64
C GLY A 74 3.30 -3.99 -2.71
N GLY A 75 2.48 -3.50 -3.65
CA GLY A 75 2.96 -2.71 -4.79
C GLY A 75 3.47 -3.55 -5.97
N THR A 76 3.44 -4.88 -5.85
CA THR A 76 3.94 -5.80 -6.89
C THR A 76 2.90 -6.00 -7.97
N LEU A 77 3.37 -5.99 -9.23
CA LEU A 77 2.59 -6.33 -10.41
C LEU A 77 3.06 -7.67 -10.99
N ALA A 78 2.11 -8.48 -11.43
CA ALA A 78 2.37 -9.75 -12.11
C ALA A 78 1.73 -9.76 -13.50
N GLU A 79 2.39 -10.39 -14.45
CA GLU A 79 1.83 -10.70 -15.77
C GLU A 79 1.24 -12.13 -15.82
N ASN A 80 0.50 -12.46 -16.87
CA ASN A 80 -0.04 -13.80 -17.06
C ASN A 80 1.08 -14.85 -17.05
N ASN A 81 1.00 -15.82 -16.14
CA ASN A 81 1.92 -16.93 -15.92
C ASN A 81 3.29 -16.61 -15.28
N ASP A 82 3.63 -15.37 -15.06
CA ASP A 82 4.73 -15.04 -14.21
C ASP A 82 4.22 -14.98 -12.76
N ASN A 83 4.54 -16.02 -12.02
CA ASN A 83 4.63 -15.87 -10.57
C ASN A 83 5.84 -14.94 -10.40
N PRO A 84 5.70 -13.64 -10.08
CA PRO A 84 6.86 -12.85 -9.79
C PRO A 84 7.44 -13.46 -8.53
N THR A 85 8.41 -14.30 -8.70
CA THR A 85 9.35 -14.61 -7.66
C THR A 85 10.02 -13.26 -7.42
N ILE A 86 9.49 -12.51 -6.45
CA ILE A 86 10.34 -11.54 -5.77
C ILE A 86 11.39 -12.47 -5.21
N GLU A 87 12.55 -12.50 -5.87
CA GLU A 87 13.76 -13.11 -5.32
C GLU A 87 14.21 -12.24 -4.15
N SER A 88 13.37 -12.17 -3.14
CA SER A 88 13.79 -11.73 -1.82
C SER A 88 14.46 -12.95 -1.22
N PRO A 89 15.75 -12.91 -0.93
CA PRO A 89 16.42 -14.00 -0.25
C PRO A 89 15.65 -14.29 1.03
N ASP A 90 15.34 -15.56 1.27
CA ASP A 90 14.73 -15.99 2.52
C ASP A 90 15.81 -15.94 3.62
N VAL A 91 15.89 -14.82 4.31
CA VAL A 91 16.90 -14.57 5.34
C VAL A 91 16.49 -15.11 6.71
N TYR A 92 15.19 -15.42 6.89
CA TYR A 92 14.66 -15.93 8.16
C TYR A 92 14.50 -17.44 8.12
N GLY A 93 15.29 -18.18 8.89
CA GLY A 93 15.24 -19.64 8.94
C GLY A 93 14.11 -20.21 9.83
N MET A 94 13.39 -19.37 10.57
CA MET A 94 12.26 -19.78 11.45
C MET A 94 10.95 -19.31 10.84
N GLU A 95 10.04 -20.27 10.62
CA GLU A 95 8.78 -20.02 9.90
C GLU A 95 7.62 -19.64 10.84
N ASN A 96 7.75 -19.88 12.12
CA ASN A 96 6.67 -19.64 13.07
C ASN A 96 7.17 -19.04 14.40
N MET A 97 6.22 -18.41 15.11
CA MET A 97 6.50 -17.71 16.36
C MET A 97 6.99 -18.62 17.48
N THR A 98 6.61 -19.89 17.48
CA THR A 98 7.05 -20.86 18.50
C THR A 98 8.54 -21.13 18.40
N GLU A 99 9.07 -21.24 17.19
CA GLU A 99 10.52 -21.43 16.95
C GLU A 99 11.31 -20.19 17.38
N ILE A 100 10.81 -19.00 17.05
CA ILE A 100 11.45 -17.74 17.45
C ILE A 100 11.45 -17.57 18.97
N LEU A 101 10.34 -17.91 19.65
CA LEU A 101 10.26 -17.88 21.12
C LEU A 101 11.26 -18.84 21.74
N GLN A 102 11.34 -20.08 21.24
CA GLN A 102 12.28 -21.08 21.74
C GLN A 102 13.73 -20.60 21.56
N TRP A 103 14.05 -20.03 20.38
CA TRP A 103 15.37 -19.44 20.15
C TRP A 103 15.69 -18.30 21.13
N CYS A 104 14.72 -17.44 21.43
CA CYS A 104 14.89 -16.38 22.43
C CYS A 104 15.15 -16.94 23.84
N GLU A 105 14.45 -17.99 24.23
CA GLU A 105 14.63 -18.67 25.52
C GLU A 105 16.00 -19.34 25.60
N ASP A 106 16.41 -20.06 24.55
CA ASP A 106 17.66 -20.80 24.51
C ASP A 106 18.90 -19.89 24.49
N THR A 107 18.79 -18.74 23.82
CA THR A 107 19.92 -17.80 23.64
C THR A 107 19.93 -16.65 24.65
N GLY A 108 18.81 -16.40 25.32
CA GLY A 108 18.62 -15.21 26.16
C GLY A 108 18.51 -13.91 25.39
N LYS A 109 18.31 -13.98 24.05
CA LYS A 109 18.23 -12.83 23.15
C LYS A 109 16.78 -12.46 22.88
N SER A 110 16.58 -11.22 22.42
CA SER A 110 15.28 -10.66 22.04
C SER A 110 15.03 -10.76 20.53
N TYR A 111 13.79 -10.49 20.10
CA TYR A 111 13.40 -10.54 18.68
C TYR A 111 14.23 -9.64 17.76
N TRP A 112 14.59 -8.44 18.21
CA TRP A 112 15.40 -7.55 17.39
C TRP A 112 16.83 -8.06 17.20
N GLU A 113 17.36 -8.84 18.15
CA GLU A 113 18.65 -9.50 18.04
C GLU A 113 18.60 -10.68 17.08
N TYR A 114 17.44 -11.38 16.98
CA TYR A 114 17.20 -12.36 15.94
C TYR A 114 17.22 -11.72 14.53
N VAL A 115 16.51 -10.60 14.36
CA VAL A 115 16.56 -9.83 13.11
C VAL A 115 18.02 -9.44 12.77
N LYS A 116 18.78 -8.95 13.76
CA LYS A 116 20.17 -8.58 13.58
C LYS A 116 21.09 -9.74 13.14
N GLU A 117 20.75 -10.98 13.52
CA GLU A 117 21.51 -12.16 13.08
C GLU A 117 21.15 -12.65 11.68
N CYS A 118 19.94 -12.36 11.24
CA CYS A 118 19.42 -12.81 9.94
C CYS A 118 19.65 -11.81 8.81
N GLU A 119 19.57 -10.52 9.11
CA GLU A 119 19.64 -9.43 8.13
C GLU A 119 21.05 -8.87 7.98
N GLU A 120 21.31 -8.23 6.84
CA GLU A 120 22.54 -7.48 6.62
C GLU A 120 22.54 -6.15 7.39
N GLU A 121 23.70 -5.51 7.52
CA GLU A 121 23.87 -4.29 8.34
C GLU A 121 23.05 -3.10 7.84
N ASP A 122 22.74 -3.03 6.54
CA ASP A 122 21.97 -1.96 5.91
C ASP A 122 20.49 -1.94 6.32
N ILE A 123 19.96 -3.04 6.90
CA ILE A 123 18.58 -3.07 7.43
C ILE A 123 18.34 -1.96 8.45
N TRP A 124 19.34 -1.59 9.24
CA TRP A 124 19.20 -0.56 10.27
C TRP A 124 19.04 0.83 9.67
N ASP A 125 19.72 1.12 8.58
CA ASP A 125 19.58 2.39 7.86
C ASP A 125 18.21 2.48 7.22
N TYR A 126 17.73 1.40 6.62
CA TYR A 126 16.38 1.30 6.07
C TYR A 126 15.32 1.49 7.17
N LEU A 127 15.41 0.77 8.29
CA LEU A 127 14.46 0.90 9.39
C LEU A 127 14.49 2.30 10.01
N GLN A 128 15.64 2.96 10.05
CA GLN A 128 15.73 4.34 10.52
C GLN A 128 15.01 5.31 9.58
N GLU A 129 15.10 5.11 8.26
CA GLU A 129 14.37 5.92 7.28
C GLU A 129 12.86 5.69 7.39
N VAL A 130 12.42 4.43 7.52
CA VAL A 130 11.03 4.08 7.79
C VAL A 130 10.53 4.80 9.05
N TRP A 131 11.28 4.76 10.13
CA TRP A 131 10.93 5.42 11.39
C TRP A 131 10.79 6.93 11.25
N LYS A 132 11.74 7.60 10.58
CA LYS A 132 11.68 9.04 10.29
C LYS A 132 10.43 9.39 9.46
N THR A 133 10.15 8.60 8.43
CA THR A 133 9.00 8.79 7.55
C THR A 133 7.69 8.63 8.32
N MET A 134 7.57 7.61 9.15
CA MET A 134 6.41 7.39 10.00
C MET A 134 6.20 8.52 11.02
N GLN A 135 7.27 9.00 11.67
CA GLN A 135 7.17 10.14 12.57
C GLN A 135 6.70 11.41 11.87
N ALA A 136 7.23 11.68 10.67
CA ALA A 136 6.82 12.82 9.87
C ALA A 136 5.35 12.70 9.45
N ALA A 137 4.91 11.51 9.06
CA ALA A 137 3.51 11.23 8.71
C ALA A 137 2.58 11.42 9.91
N VAL A 138 2.94 10.93 11.10
CA VAL A 138 2.18 11.14 12.34
C VAL A 138 2.04 12.63 12.64
N ARG A 139 3.13 13.39 12.62
CA ARG A 139 3.10 14.85 12.88
C ARG A 139 2.16 15.55 11.90
N ARG A 140 2.33 15.29 10.61
CA ARG A 140 1.46 15.86 9.57
C ARG A 140 0.00 15.47 9.78
N GLY A 141 -0.29 14.22 10.14
CA GLY A 141 -1.66 13.74 10.40
C GLY A 141 -2.32 14.40 11.61
N LEU A 142 -1.53 14.76 12.64
CA LEU A 142 -2.02 15.47 13.82
C LEU A 142 -2.30 16.95 13.56
N GLU A 143 -1.64 17.56 12.58
CA GLU A 143 -1.77 18.98 12.24
C GLU A 143 -2.83 19.24 11.15
N GLN A 144 -3.06 18.25 10.28
CA GLN A 144 -3.97 18.43 9.15
C GLN A 144 -5.43 18.17 9.50
N GLU A 145 -6.29 19.09 9.06
CA GLU A 145 -7.75 19.01 9.15
C GLU A 145 -8.39 18.82 7.79
N GLY A 146 -9.72 18.73 7.77
CA GLY A 146 -10.50 18.61 6.54
C GLY A 146 -10.87 17.17 6.18
N VAL A 147 -10.85 16.88 4.89
CA VAL A 147 -11.27 15.59 4.30
C VAL A 147 -10.08 14.92 3.61
N LEU A 148 -9.98 13.61 3.71
CA LEU A 148 -8.99 12.85 2.96
C LEU A 148 -9.28 12.94 1.46
N PRO A 149 -8.26 13.00 0.59
CA PRO A 149 -8.45 12.91 -0.84
C PRO A 149 -9.18 11.62 -1.21
N GLY A 150 -10.03 11.69 -2.24
CA GLY A 150 -10.74 10.53 -2.76
C GLY A 150 -12.28 10.65 -2.63
N PRO A 151 -13.02 9.72 -3.25
CA PRO A 151 -14.48 9.81 -3.38
C PRO A 151 -15.24 9.49 -2.09
N LEU A 152 -14.60 8.95 -1.06
CA LEU A 152 -15.26 8.53 0.19
C LEU A 152 -15.54 9.69 1.15
N ASN A 153 -14.97 10.87 0.92
CA ASN A 153 -15.16 12.08 1.75
C ASN A 153 -14.90 11.83 3.25
N LEU A 154 -13.90 11.03 3.57
CA LEU A 154 -13.56 10.70 4.96
C LEU A 154 -12.95 11.90 5.67
N ARG A 155 -13.59 12.35 6.75
CA ARG A 155 -13.06 13.44 7.58
C ARG A 155 -11.82 13.01 8.34
N ARG A 156 -10.80 13.86 8.31
CA ARG A 156 -9.62 13.72 9.16
C ARG A 156 -10.03 13.92 10.63
N LYS A 157 -9.67 12.99 11.49
CA LYS A 157 -10.08 12.97 12.89
C LYS A 157 -8.89 13.01 13.86
N ALA A 158 -7.66 12.80 13.37
CA ALA A 158 -6.47 12.67 14.19
C ALA A 158 -6.23 13.94 15.05
N SER A 159 -6.28 15.13 14.46
CA SER A 159 -6.15 16.42 15.17
C SER A 159 -7.19 16.58 16.29
N THR A 160 -8.46 16.25 15.99
CA THR A 160 -9.55 16.35 16.98
C THR A 160 -9.33 15.40 18.17
N TYR A 161 -8.94 14.15 17.91
CA TYR A 161 -8.67 13.18 18.97
C TYR A 161 -7.42 13.55 19.76
N TYR A 162 -6.37 14.05 19.08
CA TYR A 162 -5.16 14.50 19.75
C TYR A 162 -5.42 15.65 20.70
N ILE A 163 -6.18 16.67 20.28
CA ILE A 163 -6.55 17.81 21.12
C ILE A 163 -7.34 17.34 22.34
N ARG A 164 -8.31 16.46 22.14
CA ARG A 164 -9.10 15.90 23.25
C ARG A 164 -8.25 15.10 24.22
N ALA A 165 -7.38 14.22 23.74
CA ALA A 165 -6.54 13.38 24.58
C ALA A 165 -5.43 14.16 25.29
N SER A 166 -4.83 15.16 24.65
CA SER A 166 -3.80 16.01 25.24
C SER A 166 -4.37 17.00 26.25
N GLY A 167 -5.65 17.35 26.14
CA GLY A 167 -6.38 18.16 27.13
C GLY A 167 -6.60 17.42 28.46
N TYR A 168 -6.61 16.09 28.47
CA TYR A 168 -6.64 15.27 29.68
C TYR A 168 -5.21 15.01 30.17
N LYS A 169 -4.59 16.01 30.78
CA LYS A 169 -3.15 16.09 31.14
C LYS A 169 -2.57 14.96 32.01
N GLN A 170 -3.32 13.94 32.39
CA GLN A 170 -2.88 13.00 33.44
C GLN A 170 -2.91 11.51 33.08
N SER A 171 -3.31 11.10 31.88
CA SER A 171 -3.38 9.68 31.53
C SER A 171 -2.32 9.26 30.52
N LEU A 172 -1.35 8.48 30.93
CA LEU A 172 -0.39 7.77 30.06
C LEU A 172 -1.09 6.90 29.01
N GLN A 173 -2.27 6.37 29.33
CA GLN A 173 -3.11 5.59 28.42
C GLN A 173 -3.67 6.43 27.26
N SER A 174 -4.00 7.70 27.49
CA SER A 174 -4.49 8.59 26.44
C SER A 174 -3.41 8.88 25.39
N ARG A 175 -2.15 8.96 25.77
CA ARG A 175 -1.03 9.20 24.83
C ARG A 175 -0.82 8.00 23.90
N GLY A 176 -0.86 6.80 24.43
CA GLY A 176 -0.78 5.58 23.62
C GLY A 176 -1.92 5.47 22.61
N LEU A 177 -3.15 5.79 23.03
CA LEU A 177 -4.32 5.78 22.17
C LEU A 177 -4.23 6.81 21.04
N VAL A 178 -3.69 7.99 21.29
CA VAL A 178 -3.50 9.04 20.28
C VAL A 178 -2.53 8.58 19.18
N PHE A 179 -1.41 7.97 19.54
CA PHE A 179 -0.47 7.43 18.55
C PHE A 179 -1.09 6.33 17.70
N ALA A 180 -1.82 5.40 18.30
CA ALA A 180 -2.51 4.34 17.57
C ALA A 180 -3.55 4.90 16.58
N LEU A 181 -4.35 5.87 17.02
CA LEU A 181 -5.38 6.49 16.17
C LEU A 181 -4.80 7.33 15.04
N SER A 182 -3.67 7.99 15.23
CA SER A 182 -3.03 8.76 14.16
C SER A 182 -2.43 7.85 13.08
N LEU A 183 -1.92 6.67 13.43
CA LEU A 183 -1.44 5.68 12.47
C LEU A 183 -2.55 5.11 11.59
N ILE A 184 -3.74 4.88 12.15
CA ILE A 184 -4.91 4.36 11.40
C ILE A 184 -5.43 5.35 10.34
N HIS A 185 -5.16 6.65 10.48
CA HIS A 185 -5.68 7.69 9.60
C HIS A 185 -4.65 8.24 8.60
N ILE A 186 -3.49 7.61 8.51
CA ILE A 186 -2.38 8.00 7.62
C ILE A 186 -2.33 7.13 6.36
N SER A 187 -2.99 5.98 6.37
CA SER A 187 -3.12 5.06 5.21
C SER A 187 -4.21 5.48 4.24
#